data_9dc0f456ac9846aabb7008d53b981e84
#
_entry.id   9dc0f456ac9846aabb7008d53b981e84
#
_cell.length_a   1.000
_cell.length_b   1.000
_cell.length_c   1.000
_cell.angle_alpha   90.00
_cell.angle_beta   90.00
_cell.angle_gamma   90.00
#
_symmetry.space_group_name_H-M   'P 1'
#
loop_
_entity.id
_entity.type
_entity.pdbx_description
1 polymer ?
#
loop_
_entity_poly.entity_id
_entity_poly.type
_entity_poly.pdbx_seq_one_letter_code
_entity_poly.pdbx_strand_id
1 'polypeptide(L)'
;MNDRQSAFKILNKIEKDKAYTNLLLDSYLRSNADNIYSTSFVTALVYGVTERLITLDYILSKYLRQPIKKLKPEVLTILRMGAYQLKFMDSVPNSAAVNESVKLAKNRRISLNIPIRTTTFTT
;
A
#
# COMPACT_ATOMS: atom_id res chain seq x y z
N MET A 1 -6.15 -9.47 -12.27
CA MET A 1 -5.62 -8.40 -11.40
C MET A 1 -6.56 -8.24 -10.23
N ASN A 2 -6.04 -8.13 -9.00
CA ASN A 2 -6.89 -7.94 -7.84
C ASN A 2 -6.92 -6.46 -7.43
N ASP A 3 -7.80 -6.13 -6.49
CA ASP A 3 -8.01 -4.75 -6.08
C ASP A 3 -6.77 -4.12 -5.44
N ARG A 4 -5.98 -4.92 -4.71
CA ARG A 4 -4.75 -4.40 -4.10
C ARG A 4 -3.70 -4.05 -5.15
N GLN A 5 -3.64 -4.81 -6.23
CA GLN A 5 -2.76 -4.47 -7.35
C GLN A 5 -3.19 -3.15 -8.01
N SER A 6 -4.51 -2.95 -8.13
CA SER A 6 -5.04 -1.70 -8.66
C SER A 6 -4.66 -0.52 -7.77
N ALA A 7 -4.86 -0.66 -6.46
CA ALA A 7 -4.48 0.38 -5.50
C ALA A 7 -2.97 0.66 -5.55
N PHE A 8 -2.16 -0.39 -5.66
CA PHE A 8 -0.72 -0.26 -5.75
C PHE A 8 -0.31 0.58 -6.97
N LYS A 9 -0.88 0.27 -8.13
CA LYS A 9 -0.58 1.02 -9.36
C LYS A 9 -0.96 2.49 -9.22
N ILE A 10 -2.12 2.76 -8.66
CA ILE A 10 -2.59 4.13 -8.46
C ILE A 10 -1.64 4.88 -7.52
N LEU A 11 -1.31 4.27 -6.38
CA LEU A 11 -0.46 4.91 -5.37
C LEU A 11 0.94 5.17 -5.90
N ASN A 12 1.52 4.21 -6.62
CA ASN A 12 2.84 4.41 -7.24
C ASN A 12 2.83 5.57 -8.23
N LYS A 13 1.78 5.66 -9.01
CA LYS A 13 1.68 6.71 -10.02
C LYS A 13 1.49 8.08 -9.37
N ILE A 14 0.70 8.15 -8.30
CA ILE A 14 0.55 9.39 -7.54
C ILE A 14 1.90 9.88 -7.02
N GLU A 15 2.66 8.97 -6.41
CA GLU A 15 3.96 9.33 -5.84
C GLU A 15 4.96 9.71 -6.92
N LYS A 16 5.00 8.97 -8.01
CA LYS A 16 5.95 9.19 -9.09
C LYS A 16 5.67 10.49 -9.84
N ASP A 17 4.42 10.72 -10.19
CA ASP A 17 4.03 11.84 -11.05
C ASP A 17 3.58 13.05 -10.26
N LYS A 18 3.50 12.94 -8.93
CA LYS A 18 2.96 13.98 -8.05
C LYS A 18 1.57 14.41 -8.50
N ALA A 19 0.79 13.45 -8.97
CA ALA A 19 -0.54 13.70 -9.50
C ALA A 19 -1.55 13.89 -8.37
N TYR A 20 -2.65 14.56 -8.68
CA TYR A 20 -3.75 14.70 -7.73
C TYR A 20 -4.45 13.37 -7.57
N THR A 21 -4.61 12.95 -6.31
CA THR A 21 -5.18 11.64 -5.98
C THR A 21 -6.55 11.42 -6.60
N ASN A 22 -7.45 12.40 -6.44
CA ASN A 22 -8.83 12.25 -6.91
C ASN A 22 -8.91 12.12 -8.43
N LEU A 23 -8.11 12.88 -9.16
CA LEU A 23 -8.13 12.85 -10.62
C LEU A 23 -7.59 11.52 -11.15
N LEU A 24 -6.46 11.07 -10.59
CA LEU A 24 -5.85 9.83 -11.03
C LEU A 24 -6.70 8.62 -10.65
N LEU A 25 -7.23 8.60 -9.45
CA LEU A 25 -8.10 7.53 -8.99
C LEU A 25 -9.33 7.42 -9.87
N ASP A 26 -9.99 8.54 -10.14
CA ASP A 26 -11.19 8.59 -10.94
C ASP A 26 -10.94 8.08 -12.36
N SER A 27 -9.86 8.54 -12.96
CA SER A 27 -9.46 8.10 -14.30
C SER A 27 -9.18 6.59 -14.34
N TYR A 28 -8.45 6.08 -13.34
CA TYR A 28 -8.13 4.67 -13.29
C TYR A 28 -9.38 3.81 -13.12
N LEU A 29 -10.29 4.23 -12.23
CA LEU A 29 -11.54 3.48 -12.00
C LEU A 29 -12.40 3.39 -13.27
N ARG A 30 -12.46 4.47 -14.02
CA ARG A 30 -13.23 4.47 -15.28
C ARG A 30 -12.60 3.55 -16.32
N SER A 31 -11.28 3.60 -16.45
CA SER A 31 -10.57 2.82 -17.48
C SER A 31 -10.50 1.34 -17.14
N ASN A 32 -10.64 0.96 -15.88
CA ASN A 32 -10.46 -0.41 -15.43
C ASN A 32 -11.67 -0.98 -14.70
N ALA A 33 -12.84 -0.43 -14.94
CA ALA A 33 -14.07 -0.82 -14.23
C ALA A 33 -14.31 -2.32 -14.25
N ASP A 34 -14.05 -2.97 -15.38
CA ASP A 34 -14.30 -4.41 -15.53
C ASP A 34 -13.31 -5.27 -14.76
N ASN A 35 -12.18 -4.70 -14.35
CA ASN A 35 -11.13 -5.45 -13.67
C ASN A 35 -11.08 -5.19 -12.16
N ILE A 36 -11.97 -4.34 -11.65
CA ILE A 36 -12.00 -3.99 -10.24
C ILE A 36 -13.19 -4.68 -9.58
N TYR A 37 -12.90 -5.45 -8.54
CA TYR A 37 -13.91 -6.17 -7.79
C TYR A 37 -14.74 -5.24 -6.91
N SER A 38 -14.05 -4.38 -6.17
CA SER A 38 -14.70 -3.44 -5.26
C SER A 38 -14.05 -2.07 -5.41
N THR A 39 -14.75 -1.15 -6.08
CA THR A 39 -14.28 0.21 -6.22
C THR A 39 -14.19 0.92 -4.87
N SER A 40 -15.09 0.59 -3.94
CA SER A 40 -15.06 1.18 -2.60
C SER A 40 -13.81 0.76 -1.82
N PHE A 41 -13.39 -0.50 -1.96
CA PHE A 41 -12.17 -0.96 -1.30
C PHE A 41 -10.93 -0.26 -1.87
N VAL A 42 -10.83 -0.20 -3.20
CA VAL A 42 -9.71 0.48 -3.85
C VAL A 42 -9.67 1.95 -3.44
N THR A 43 -10.81 2.62 -3.48
CA THR A 43 -10.92 4.03 -3.10
C THR A 43 -10.50 4.24 -1.65
N ALA A 44 -11.01 3.42 -0.74
CA ALA A 44 -10.69 3.53 0.68
C ALA A 44 -9.20 3.32 0.93
N LEU A 45 -8.61 2.35 0.27
CA LEU A 45 -7.18 2.06 0.44
C LEU A 45 -6.31 3.19 -0.11
N VAL A 46 -6.62 3.68 -1.30
CA VAL A 46 -5.85 4.77 -1.91
C VAL A 46 -5.95 6.05 -1.08
N TYR A 47 -7.15 6.47 -0.73
CA TYR A 47 -7.31 7.69 0.09
C TYR A 47 -6.77 7.51 1.50
N GLY A 48 -6.99 6.33 2.09
CA GLY A 48 -6.49 6.05 3.42
C GLY A 48 -4.98 6.20 3.50
N VAL A 49 -4.26 5.62 2.54
CA VAL A 49 -2.81 5.73 2.50
C VAL A 49 -2.38 7.17 2.24
N THR A 50 -2.96 7.84 1.25
CA THR A 50 -2.53 9.18 0.88
C THR A 50 -2.80 10.21 1.97
N GLU A 51 -3.90 10.05 2.70
CA GLU A 51 -4.26 10.98 3.77
C GLU A 51 -3.48 10.75 5.06
N ARG A 52 -2.82 9.60 5.19
CA ARG A 52 -2.10 9.23 6.42
C ARG A 52 -0.63 8.91 6.19
N LEU A 53 -0.03 9.50 5.16
CA LEU A 53 1.37 9.21 4.82
C LEU A 53 2.31 9.44 6.00
N ILE A 54 2.17 10.56 6.68
CA ILE A 54 3.06 10.90 7.81
C ILE A 54 2.88 9.88 8.93
N THR A 55 1.64 9.54 9.27
CA THR A 55 1.35 8.56 10.32
C THR A 55 1.88 7.18 9.94
N LEU A 56 1.65 6.76 8.71
CA LEU A 56 2.12 5.44 8.25
C LEU A 56 3.64 5.37 8.24
N ASP A 57 4.30 6.41 7.77
CA ASP A 57 5.76 6.44 7.75
C ASP A 57 6.34 6.43 9.16
N TYR A 58 5.67 7.10 10.10
CA TYR A 58 6.07 7.07 11.50
C TYR A 58 5.95 5.65 12.08
N ILE A 59 4.83 4.99 11.81
CA ILE A 59 4.61 3.61 12.25
C ILE A 59 5.69 2.69 11.66
N LEU A 60 5.92 2.80 10.36
CA LEU A 60 6.91 1.96 9.68
C LEU A 60 8.32 2.21 10.21
N SER A 61 8.67 3.46 10.50
CA SER A 61 10.01 3.80 10.96
C SER A 61 10.37 3.11 12.29
N LYS A 62 9.36 2.75 13.09
CA LYS A 62 9.60 2.04 14.36
C LYS A 62 10.07 0.62 14.15
N TYR A 63 9.75 0.01 13.02
CA TYR A 63 10.06 -1.40 12.73
C TYR A 63 11.20 -1.58 11.75
N LEU A 64 11.58 -0.52 11.04
CA LEU A 64 12.66 -0.58 10.05
C LEU A 64 13.99 -0.24 10.70
N ARG A 65 15.04 -0.92 10.26
CA ARG A 65 16.41 -0.63 10.74
C ARG A 65 17.09 0.46 9.94
N GLN A 66 16.51 0.84 8.82
CA GLN A 66 17.06 1.88 7.95
C GLN A 66 16.02 2.98 7.73
N PRO A 67 16.47 4.19 7.38
CA PRO A 67 15.54 5.29 7.09
C PRO A 67 14.60 4.95 5.95
N ILE A 68 13.36 5.39 6.04
CA ILE A 68 12.34 5.16 5.03
C ILE A 68 12.81 5.63 3.65
N LYS A 69 13.49 6.77 3.60
CA LYS A 69 13.95 7.34 2.34
C LYS A 69 14.95 6.46 1.59
N LYS A 70 15.52 5.46 2.24
CA LYS A 70 16.43 4.52 1.59
C LYS A 70 15.70 3.36 0.94
N LEU A 71 14.41 3.21 1.19
CA LEU A 71 13.62 2.17 0.57
C LEU A 71 13.28 2.55 -0.87
N LYS A 72 13.19 1.54 -1.74
CA LYS A 72 12.69 1.77 -3.07
C LYS A 72 11.22 2.21 -3.00
N PRO A 73 10.80 3.15 -3.86
CA PRO A 73 9.41 3.65 -3.81
C PRO A 73 8.35 2.56 -3.84
N GLU A 74 8.56 1.52 -4.66
CA GLU A 74 7.60 0.42 -4.76
C GLU A 74 7.49 -0.36 -3.47
N VAL A 75 8.61 -0.60 -2.80
CA VAL A 75 8.63 -1.28 -1.51
C VAL A 75 7.89 -0.46 -0.47
N LEU A 76 8.16 0.84 -0.44
CA LEU A 76 7.51 1.74 0.50
C LEU A 76 5.99 1.77 0.28
N THR A 77 5.55 1.78 -0.97
CA THR A 77 4.13 1.75 -1.29
C THR A 77 3.47 0.49 -0.73
N ILE A 78 4.09 -0.68 -0.94
CA ILE A 78 3.56 -1.95 -0.42
C ILE A 78 3.48 -1.91 1.11
N LEU A 79 4.52 -1.42 1.77
CA LEU A 79 4.55 -1.34 3.23
C LEU A 79 3.50 -0.38 3.77
N ARG A 80 3.31 0.75 3.12
CA ARG A 80 2.26 1.71 3.50
C ARG A 80 0.87 1.10 3.37
N MET A 81 0.63 0.38 2.28
CA MET A 81 -0.64 -0.31 2.06
C MET A 81 -0.90 -1.36 3.13
N GLY A 82 0.12 -2.17 3.43
CA GLY A 82 0.00 -3.19 4.47
C GLY A 82 -0.26 -2.59 5.84
N ALA A 83 0.50 -1.57 6.21
CA ALA A 83 0.34 -0.90 7.49
C ALA A 83 -1.04 -0.26 7.63
N TYR A 84 -1.54 0.35 6.56
CA TYR A 84 -2.86 0.95 6.59
C TYR A 84 -3.94 -0.09 6.83
N GLN A 85 -3.87 -1.23 6.13
CA GLN A 85 -4.84 -2.30 6.30
C GLN A 85 -4.80 -2.87 7.72
N LEU A 86 -3.60 -3.06 8.26
CA LEU A 86 -3.43 -3.63 9.60
C LEU A 86 -3.96 -2.70 10.70
N LYS A 87 -3.77 -1.40 10.55
CA LYS A 87 -4.08 -0.42 11.60
C LYS A 87 -5.44 0.24 11.46
N PHE A 88 -5.93 0.41 10.25
CA PHE A 88 -7.10 1.23 10.00
C PHE A 88 -8.25 0.55 9.27
N MET A 89 -8.05 -0.66 8.78
CA MET A 89 -9.11 -1.39 8.08
C MET A 89 -9.51 -2.63 8.88
N ASP A 90 -10.44 -2.44 9.81
CA ASP A 90 -10.87 -3.51 10.72
C ASP A 90 -11.50 -4.68 9.98
N SER A 91 -12.10 -4.43 8.82
CA SER A 91 -12.73 -5.49 8.03
C SER A 91 -11.72 -6.40 7.34
N VAL A 92 -10.44 -6.01 7.30
CA VAL A 92 -9.40 -6.83 6.68
C VAL A 92 -8.69 -7.62 7.76
N PRO A 93 -8.73 -8.98 7.70
CA PRO A 93 -7.97 -9.79 8.66
C PRO A 93 -6.47 -9.50 8.53
N ASN A 94 -5.77 -9.52 9.67
CA ASN A 94 -4.32 -9.26 9.67
C ASN A 94 -3.56 -10.21 8.75
N SER A 95 -3.94 -11.49 8.75
CA SER A 95 -3.31 -12.48 7.87
C SER A 95 -3.50 -12.13 6.40
N ALA A 96 -4.67 -11.63 6.04
CA ALA A 96 -4.93 -11.23 4.66
C ALA A 96 -4.07 -10.04 4.26
N ALA A 97 -3.95 -9.04 5.13
CA ALA A 97 -3.12 -7.87 4.85
C ALA A 97 -1.67 -8.27 4.59
N VAL A 98 -1.13 -9.15 5.44
CA VAL A 98 0.26 -9.61 5.29
C VAL A 98 0.43 -10.47 4.04
N ASN A 99 -0.43 -11.47 3.87
CA ASN A 99 -0.32 -12.41 2.74
C ASN A 99 -0.48 -11.71 1.40
N GLU A 100 -1.41 -10.78 1.30
CA GLU A 100 -1.63 -10.05 0.05
C GLU A 100 -0.49 -9.09 -0.25
N SER A 101 0.14 -8.52 0.76
CA SER A 101 1.33 -7.69 0.56
C SER A 101 2.48 -8.51 0.01
N VAL A 102 2.69 -9.72 0.53
CA VAL A 102 3.73 -10.61 0.04
C VAL A 102 3.44 -11.04 -1.40
N LYS A 103 2.20 -11.40 -1.69
CA LYS A 103 1.81 -11.76 -3.06
C LYS A 103 2.03 -10.61 -4.04
N LEU A 104 1.69 -9.40 -3.61
CA LEU A 104 1.86 -8.21 -4.44
C LEU A 104 3.34 -8.01 -4.79
N ALA A 105 4.21 -8.15 -3.80
CA ALA A 105 5.64 -8.06 -4.04
C ALA A 105 6.14 -9.13 -5.00
N LYS A 106 5.70 -10.38 -4.80
CA LYS A 106 6.10 -11.48 -5.67
C LYS A 106 5.66 -11.28 -7.10
N ASN A 107 4.43 -10.84 -7.30
CA ASN A 107 3.87 -10.60 -8.63
C ASN A 107 4.64 -9.51 -9.38
N ARG A 108 5.21 -8.55 -8.65
CA ARG A 108 5.99 -7.45 -9.23
C ARG A 108 7.48 -7.73 -9.19
N ARG A 109 7.90 -8.91 -8.74
CA ARG A 109 9.31 -9.30 -8.59
C ARG A 109 10.07 -8.31 -7.72
N ILE A 110 9.42 -7.83 -6.67
CA ILE A 110 10.00 -6.89 -5.71
C ILE A 110 10.48 -7.68 -4.50
N SER A 111 11.73 -7.45 -4.10
CA SER A 111 12.26 -8.08 -2.89
C SER A 111 11.79 -7.32 -1.66
N LEU A 112 11.18 -8.04 -0.73
CA LEU A 112 10.83 -7.51 0.58
C LEU A 112 11.87 -7.87 1.63
N ASN A 113 13.09 -8.23 1.21
CA ASN A 113 14.18 -8.53 2.12
C ASN A 113 14.70 -7.23 2.72
N ILE A 114 13.99 -6.75 3.73
CA ILE A 114 14.23 -5.46 4.36
C ILE A 114 14.68 -5.71 5.80
N PRO A 115 15.73 -5.02 6.29
CA PRO A 115 16.09 -5.11 7.70
C PRO A 115 14.94 -4.62 8.58
N ILE A 116 14.38 -5.53 9.36
CA ILE A 116 13.26 -5.23 10.24
C ILE A 116 13.68 -5.51 11.66
N ARG A 117 13.28 -4.64 12.59
CA ARG A 117 13.50 -4.87 14.00
C ARG A 117 12.72 -6.08 14.46
N THR A 118 13.23 -6.74 15.49
CA THR A 118 12.67 -7.99 16.00
C THR A 118 11.27 -7.87 16.55
N THR A 119 10.79 -6.65 16.81
CA THR A 119 9.43 -6.42 17.25
C THR A 119 8.50 -6.64 16.06
N THR A 120 7.64 -7.63 16.14
CA THR A 120 6.74 -7.94 15.05
C THR A 120 5.61 -6.96 14.94
N PHE A 121 4.99 -6.89 13.76
CA PHE A 121 3.77 -6.13 13.50
C PHE A 121 2.56 -6.74 14.21
N THR A 122 2.73 -7.31 15.34
CA THR A 122 1.60 -7.74 16.11
C THR A 122 0.97 -6.50 16.71
N THR A 123 -0.18 -6.24 16.30
CA THR A 123 -1.08 -5.22 16.81
C THR A 123 -0.68 -4.61 18.13
#